data_d10480799f342ea12e1f00a0370dc5b3
#
_entry.id   d10480799f342ea12e1f00a0370dc5b3
#
_cell.length_a   1.000
_cell.length_b   1.000
_cell.length_c   1.000
_cell.angle_alpha   90.00
_cell.angle_beta   90.00
_cell.angle_gamma   90.00
#
_symmetry.space_group_name_H-M   'P 1'
#
loop_
_entity.id
_entity.type
_entity.pdbx_description
1 polymer ?
#
loop_
_entity_poly.entity_id
_entity_poly.type
_entity_poly.pdbx_seq_one_letter_code
_entity_poly.pdbx_strand_id
1 'polypeptide(L)' 'MKYIAMNRFKIILGKENEFEQVWRSRETYLGEVKGFKEFHLLKGESNKEYTLYSSHSVWDSKNDF' A
#
# COMPACT_ATOMS: atom_id res chain seq x y z
N MET A 1 13.88 15.62 -5.94
CA MET A 1 13.38 14.43 -6.64
C MET A 1 12.45 13.63 -5.74
N LYS A 2 11.29 13.28 -6.25
CA LYS A 2 10.35 12.49 -5.49
C LYS A 2 10.76 11.02 -5.42
N TYR A 3 10.40 10.37 -4.34
CA TYR A 3 10.72 8.97 -4.13
C TYR A 3 9.44 8.13 -4.11
N ILE A 4 9.45 6.99 -4.79
CA ILE A 4 8.33 6.07 -4.81
C ILE A 4 8.72 4.78 -4.12
N ALA A 5 7.96 4.42 -3.08
CA ALA A 5 8.13 3.13 -2.40
C ALA A 5 7.04 2.18 -2.89
N MET A 6 7.45 1.01 -3.36
CA MET A 6 6.52 0.00 -3.89
C MET A 6 6.72 -1.31 -3.19
N ASN A 7 5.61 -1.95 -2.82
CA ASN A 7 5.62 -3.27 -2.21
C ASN A 7 4.58 -4.15 -2.87
N ARG A 8 4.85 -5.45 -2.91
CA ARG A 8 3.91 -6.44 -3.44
C ARG A 8 3.54 -7.43 -2.36
N PHE A 9 2.29 -7.86 -2.36
CA PHE A 9 1.76 -8.78 -1.35
C PHE A 9 0.97 -9.88 -2.01
N LYS A 10 1.10 -11.10 -1.47
CA LYS A 10 0.26 -12.24 -1.84
C LYS A 10 -0.66 -12.51 -0.66
N ILE A 11 -1.94 -12.20 -0.81
CA ILE A 11 -2.91 -12.33 0.28
C ILE A 11 -3.76 -13.57 0.07
N ILE A 12 -3.74 -14.47 1.05
CA ILE A 12 -4.50 -15.72 1.00
C ILE A 12 -5.97 -15.43 0.75
N LEU A 13 -6.59 -16.24 -0.12
CA LEU A 13 -8.01 -16.08 -0.42
C LEU A 13 -8.84 -16.11 0.86
N GLY A 14 -9.79 -15.18 0.94
CA GLY A 14 -10.62 -15.02 2.12
C GLY A 14 -10.10 -14.00 3.12
N LYS A 15 -8.88 -13.52 2.97
CA LYS A 15 -8.27 -12.53 3.86
C LYS A 15 -8.15 -11.14 3.25
N GLU A 16 -8.67 -10.97 2.04
CA GLU A 16 -8.54 -9.68 1.32
C GLU A 16 -9.17 -8.53 2.09
N ASN A 17 -10.36 -8.73 2.66
CA ASN A 17 -11.04 -7.65 3.39
C ASN A 17 -10.25 -7.21 4.62
N GLU A 18 -9.68 -8.16 5.36
CA GLU A 18 -8.86 -7.85 6.52
C GLU A 18 -7.62 -7.05 6.12
N PHE A 19 -6.97 -7.47 5.04
CA PHE A 19 -5.80 -6.78 4.52
C PHE A 19 -6.13 -5.35 4.10
N GLU A 20 -7.24 -5.17 3.38
CA GLU A 20 -7.66 -3.84 2.92
C GLU A 20 -7.99 -2.92 4.10
N GLN A 21 -8.60 -3.46 5.15
CA GLN A 21 -8.92 -2.67 6.33
C GLN A 21 -7.67 -2.21 7.09
N VAL A 22 -6.66 -3.06 7.16
CA VAL A 22 -5.39 -2.69 7.78
C VAL A 22 -4.79 -1.49 7.06
N TRP A 23 -4.81 -1.50 5.72
CA TRP A 23 -4.25 -0.41 4.94
C TRP A 23 -5.10 0.86 5.03
N ARG A 24 -6.42 0.74 5.10
CA ARG A 24 -7.28 1.90 5.31
C ARG A 24 -6.96 2.61 6.61
N SER A 25 -6.74 1.84 7.67
CA SER A 25 -6.37 2.40 8.97
C SER A 25 -5.03 3.13 8.88
N ARG A 26 -4.07 2.57 8.17
CA ARG A 26 -2.76 3.19 7.99
C ARG A 26 -2.83 4.47 7.17
N GLU A 27 -3.67 4.48 6.12
CA GLU A 27 -3.86 5.66 5.28
C GLU A 27 -4.29 6.88 6.08
N THR A 28 -5.11 6.67 7.10
CA THR A 28 -5.58 7.75 7.96
C THR A 28 -4.42 8.49 8.62
N TYR A 29 -3.35 7.79 8.95
CA TYR A 29 -2.19 8.37 9.60
C TYR A 29 -1.13 8.90 8.64
N LEU A 30 -1.07 8.35 7.42
CA LEU A 30 -0.05 8.74 6.45
C LEU A 30 -0.12 10.23 6.07
N GLY A 31 -1.32 10.79 6.04
CA GLY A 31 -1.49 12.20 5.71
C GLY A 31 -0.81 13.16 6.69
N GLU A 32 -0.45 12.68 7.88
CA GLU A 32 0.22 13.48 8.90
C GLU A 32 1.75 13.32 8.85
N VAL A 33 2.25 12.39 8.04
CA VAL A 33 3.68 12.13 7.96
C VAL A 33 4.36 13.15 7.04
N LYS A 34 5.43 13.77 7.55
CA LYS A 34 6.18 14.76 6.79
C LYS A 34 6.75 14.14 5.51
N GLY A 35 6.59 14.87 4.41
CA GLY A 35 7.12 14.44 3.11
C GLY A 35 6.26 13.45 2.35
N PHE A 36 5.19 12.96 2.96
CA PHE A 36 4.25 12.07 2.30
C PHE A 36 3.40 12.83 1.29
N LYS A 37 3.25 12.30 0.08
CA LYS A 37 2.47 12.93 -0.99
C LYS A 37 1.25 12.13 -1.41
N GLU A 38 1.44 10.87 -1.76
CA GLU A 38 0.35 10.04 -2.29
C GLU A 38 0.50 8.60 -1.83
N PHE A 39 -0.63 7.90 -1.74
CA PHE A 39 -0.66 6.48 -1.45
C PHE A 39 -1.73 5.80 -2.29
N HIS A 40 -1.39 4.66 -2.88
CA HIS A 40 -2.32 3.85 -3.65
C HIS A 40 -2.15 2.38 -3.27
N LEU A 41 -3.25 1.74 -2.92
CA LEU A 41 -3.29 0.29 -2.78
C LEU A 41 -3.98 -0.27 -4.01
N LEU A 42 -3.26 -1.07 -4.78
CA LEU A 42 -3.74 -1.62 -6.03
C LEU A 42 -4.04 -3.10 -5.88
N LYS A 43 -5.20 -3.53 -6.35
CA LYS A 43 -5.60 -4.92 -6.33
C LYS A 43 -5.31 -5.52 -7.71
N GLY A 44 -4.51 -6.58 -7.73
CA GLY A 44 -4.17 -7.28 -8.96
C GLY A 44 -5.03 -8.51 -9.18
N GLU A 45 -4.48 -9.49 -9.90
CA GLU A 45 -5.19 -10.71 -10.23
C GLU A 45 -5.29 -11.66 -9.05
N SER A 46 -6.37 -12.43 -9.02
CA SER A 46 -6.56 -13.52 -8.06
C SER A 46 -6.36 -14.86 -8.77
N ASN A 47 -5.82 -15.82 -8.05
CA ASN A 47 -5.78 -17.19 -8.51
C ASN A 47 -6.42 -18.10 -7.45
N LYS A 48 -6.17 -19.41 -7.51
CA LYS A 48 -6.79 -20.37 -6.59
C LYS A 48 -6.20 -20.29 -5.17
N GLU A 49 -5.06 -19.64 -5.00
CA GLU A 49 -4.35 -19.62 -3.73
C GLU A 49 -4.32 -18.23 -3.07
N TYR A 50 -4.20 -17.18 -3.88
CA TYR A 50 -4.03 -15.83 -3.33
C TYR A 50 -4.52 -14.75 -4.30
N THR A 51 -4.64 -13.54 -3.77
CA THR A 51 -4.87 -12.33 -4.55
C THR A 51 -3.62 -11.47 -4.46
N LEU A 52 -3.19 -10.91 -5.58
CA LEU A 52 -2.04 -10.00 -5.61
C LEU A 52 -2.47 -8.59 -5.26
N TYR A 53 -1.65 -7.93 -4.45
CA TYR A 53 -1.82 -6.51 -4.12
C TYR A 53 -0.48 -5.81 -4.28
N SER A 54 -0.55 -4.53 -4.59
CA SER A 54 0.63 -3.66 -4.61
C SER A 54 0.33 -2.39 -3.84
N SER A 55 1.31 -1.89 -3.11
CA SER A 55 1.20 -0.57 -2.51
C SER A 55 2.22 0.35 -3.15
N HIS A 56 1.78 1.57 -3.48
CA HIS A 56 2.66 2.61 -4.01
C HIS A 56 2.50 3.83 -3.12
N SER A 57 3.60 4.33 -2.57
CA SER A 57 3.59 5.58 -1.83
C SER A 57 4.61 6.53 -2.42
N VAL A 58 4.21 7.79 -2.56
CA VAL A 58 5.06 8.84 -3.13
C VAL A 58 5.47 9.79 -2.02
N TRP A 59 6.74 10.09 -1.95
CA TRP A 59 7.36 10.92 -0.91
C TRP A 59 8.19 12.03 -1.54
N ASP A 60 8.41 13.11 -0.81
CA ASP A 60 9.26 14.21 -1.29
C ASP A 60 10.68 13.75 -1.56
N SER A 61 11.19 12.87 -0.71
CA SER A 61 12.52 12.31 -0.87
C SER A 61 12.60 10.95 -0.17
N LYS A 62 13.66 10.19 -0.47
CA LYS A 62 13.90 8.92 0.18
C LYS A 62 14.04 9.07 1.70
N ASN A 63 14.58 10.19 2.14
CA ASN A 63 14.79 10.43 3.57
C ASN A 63 13.47 10.57 4.33
N ASP A 64 12.39 10.97 3.66
CA ASP A 64 11.07 11.10 4.28
C ASP A 64 10.34 9.77 4.37
N PHE A 65 10.75 8.81 3.58
CA PHE A 65 10.21 7.46 3.65
C PHE A 65 10.79 6.72 4.85
#